data_a0524acabcafa27acaac9747e9bbfa15
#
_entry.id   a0524acabcafa27acaac9747e9bbfa15
#
_cell.length_a   1.000
_cell.length_b   1.000
_cell.length_c   1.000
_cell.angle_alpha   90.00
_cell.angle_beta   90.00
_cell.angle_gamma   90.00
#
_symmetry.space_group_name_H-M   'P 1'
#
loop_
_entity.id
_entity.type
_entity.pdbx_description
1 polymer ?
#
loop_
_entity_poly.entity_id
_entity_poly.type
_entity_poly.pdbx_seq_one_letter_code
_entity_poly.pdbx_strand_id
1 'polypeptide(L)'
;MDNWSKEEMAELRKFWKGDIGKKYIKRIEDTRKQLLQAAMGTNNRDEAFRFASIANGFDSILQDIEALIKSEEKEKEGAAKKK
;
A
#
# COMPACT_ATOMS: atom_id res chain seq x y z
N MET A 1 11.82 2.58 -1.43
CA MET A 1 11.92 2.68 -2.92
C MET A 1 13.14 3.47 -3.36
N ASP A 2 14.27 3.23 -2.70
CA ASP A 2 15.48 4.04 -2.92
C ASP A 2 16.16 3.78 -4.26
N ASN A 3 15.88 2.64 -4.89
CA ASN A 3 16.51 2.24 -6.15
C ASN A 3 15.67 2.54 -7.40
N TRP A 4 14.56 3.24 -7.24
CA TRP A 4 13.66 3.54 -8.36
C TRP A 4 13.98 4.90 -8.95
N SER A 5 14.03 4.99 -10.28
CA SER A 5 14.18 6.27 -10.97
C SER A 5 12.90 7.09 -10.85
N LYS A 6 12.98 8.38 -11.12
CA LYS A 6 11.80 9.26 -11.13
C LYS A 6 10.77 8.81 -12.17
N GLU A 7 11.26 8.33 -13.31
CA GLU A 7 10.39 7.82 -14.38
C GLU A 7 9.64 6.55 -13.96
N GLU A 8 10.35 5.62 -13.32
CA GLU A 8 9.75 4.41 -12.79
C GLU A 8 8.71 4.72 -11.72
N MET A 9 9.02 5.66 -10.83
CA MET A 9 8.07 6.08 -9.80
C MET A 9 6.83 6.74 -10.41
N ALA A 10 7.01 7.54 -11.47
CA ALA A 10 5.89 8.17 -12.17
C ALA A 10 4.97 7.14 -12.83
N GLU A 11 5.55 6.12 -13.45
CA GLU A 11 4.78 5.02 -14.05
C GLU A 11 4.02 4.23 -13.00
N LEU A 12 4.66 3.96 -11.87
CA LEU A 12 4.03 3.23 -10.77
C LEU A 12 2.87 4.02 -10.17
N ARG A 13 3.03 5.34 -9.99
CA ARG A 13 1.93 6.21 -9.54
C ARG A 13 0.74 6.15 -10.50
N LYS A 14 1.04 6.23 -11.79
CA LYS A 14 0.01 6.16 -12.83
C LYS A 14 -0.75 4.84 -12.76
N PHE A 15 -0.04 3.74 -12.56
CA PHE A 15 -0.65 2.41 -12.40
C PHE A 15 -1.60 2.39 -11.19
N TRP A 16 -1.13 2.87 -10.03
CA TRP A 16 -1.93 2.82 -8.80
C TRP A 16 -3.13 3.76 -8.81
N LYS A 17 -3.07 4.82 -9.60
CA LYS A 17 -4.20 5.74 -9.77
C LYS A 17 -5.21 5.24 -10.81
N GLY A 18 -4.83 4.31 -11.66
CA GLY A 18 -5.70 3.73 -12.67
C GLY A 18 -6.70 2.74 -12.08
N ASP A 19 -7.67 2.34 -12.88
CA ASP A 19 -8.73 1.42 -12.44
C ASP A 19 -8.20 0.07 -12.00
N ILE A 20 -7.22 -0.47 -12.70
CA ILE A 20 -6.61 -1.76 -12.38
C ILE A 20 -5.85 -1.65 -11.05
N GLY A 21 -5.09 -0.57 -10.88
CA GLY A 21 -4.36 -0.34 -9.63
C GLY A 21 -5.28 -0.24 -8.43
N LYS A 22 -6.39 0.48 -8.56
CA LYS A 22 -7.39 0.61 -7.51
C LYS A 22 -8.02 -0.73 -7.14
N LYS A 23 -8.26 -1.59 -8.12
CA LYS A 23 -8.77 -2.94 -7.88
C LYS A 23 -7.75 -3.79 -7.10
N TYR A 24 -6.48 -3.66 -7.43
CA TYR A 24 -5.42 -4.36 -6.70
C TYR A 24 -5.30 -3.87 -5.26
N ILE A 25 -5.37 -2.57 -5.04
CA ILE A 25 -5.34 -1.99 -3.69
C ILE A 25 -6.49 -2.55 -2.86
N LYS A 26 -7.69 -2.59 -3.41
CA LYS A 26 -8.86 -3.15 -2.72
C LYS A 26 -8.65 -4.62 -2.41
N ARG A 27 -8.10 -5.39 -3.33
CA ARG A 27 -7.81 -6.80 -3.11
C ARG A 27 -6.80 -7.00 -1.97
N ILE A 28 -5.76 -6.18 -1.93
CA ILE A 28 -4.77 -6.21 -0.86
C ILE A 28 -5.43 -5.89 0.48
N GLU A 29 -6.26 -4.85 0.53
CA GLU A 29 -6.99 -4.47 1.74
C GLU A 29 -7.92 -5.59 2.21
N ASP A 30 -8.66 -6.21 1.31
CA ASP A 30 -9.57 -7.31 1.63
C ASP A 30 -8.80 -8.52 2.14
N THR A 31 -7.68 -8.87 1.51
CA THR A 31 -6.83 -9.98 1.93
C THR A 31 -6.26 -9.72 3.32
N ARG A 32 -5.79 -8.51 3.59
CA ARG A 32 -5.30 -8.12 4.91
C ARG A 32 -6.39 -8.29 5.97
N LYS A 33 -7.59 -7.84 5.65
CA LYS A 33 -8.73 -7.93 6.56
C LYS A 33 -9.08 -9.39 6.87
N GLN A 34 -9.08 -10.25 5.85
CA GLN A 34 -9.32 -11.68 6.02
C GLN A 34 -8.26 -12.34 6.91
N LEU A 35 -7.00 -11.96 6.74
CA LEU A 35 -5.91 -12.48 7.56
C LEU A 35 -6.05 -12.05 9.02
N LEU A 36 -6.44 -10.82 9.27
CA LEU A 36 -6.67 -10.32 10.62
C LEU A 36 -7.86 -11.03 11.28
N GLN A 37 -8.93 -11.28 10.53
CA GLN A 37 -10.08 -12.03 11.02
C GLN A 37 -9.70 -13.48 11.34
N ALA A 38 -8.90 -14.11 10.50
CA ALA A 38 -8.40 -15.46 10.73
C ALA A 38 -7.53 -15.51 11.99
N ALA A 39 -6.68 -14.51 12.19
CA ALA A 39 -5.84 -14.40 13.37
C ALA A 39 -6.68 -14.30 14.65
N MET A 40 -7.76 -13.55 14.61
CA MET A 40 -8.65 -13.36 15.74
C MET A 40 -9.51 -14.61 16.02
N GLY A 41 -9.80 -15.39 14.97
CA GLY A 41 -10.67 -16.58 15.09
C GLY A 41 -9.95 -17.87 15.45
N THR A 42 -8.62 -17.89 15.42
CA THR A 42 -7.86 -19.11 15.74
C THR A 42 -7.51 -19.18 17.23
N ASN A 43 -7.52 -20.38 17.78
CA ASN A 43 -7.09 -20.65 19.15
C ASN A 43 -5.59 -20.96 19.23
N ASN A 44 -4.92 -21.11 18.09
CA ASN A 44 -3.51 -21.40 18.02
C ASN A 44 -2.71 -20.09 17.97
N ARG A 45 -1.91 -19.86 19.01
CA ARG A 45 -1.13 -18.63 19.16
C ARG A 45 -0.11 -18.44 18.01
N ASP A 46 0.53 -19.51 17.57
CA ASP A 46 1.53 -19.46 16.50
C ASP A 46 0.87 -19.12 15.15
N GLU A 47 -0.30 -19.68 14.87
CA GLU A 47 -1.07 -19.34 13.68
C GLU A 47 -1.53 -17.89 13.71
N ALA A 48 -2.04 -17.43 14.86
CA ALA A 48 -2.48 -16.05 15.02
C ALA A 48 -1.32 -15.09 14.75
N PHE A 49 -0.15 -15.37 15.30
CA PHE A 49 1.04 -14.55 15.08
C PHE A 49 1.45 -14.56 13.61
N ARG A 50 1.40 -15.71 12.95
CA ARG A 50 1.75 -15.85 11.54
C ARG A 50 0.81 -15.04 10.65
N PHE A 51 -0.51 -15.15 10.87
CA PHE A 51 -1.51 -14.39 10.11
C PHE A 51 -1.33 -12.88 10.31
N ALA A 52 -1.12 -12.45 11.56
CA ALA A 52 -0.91 -11.04 11.87
C ALA A 52 0.37 -10.51 11.22
N SER A 53 1.44 -11.30 11.18
CA SER A 53 2.71 -10.91 10.55
C SER A 53 2.55 -10.72 9.04
N ILE A 54 1.80 -11.62 8.38
CA ILE A 54 1.50 -11.49 6.94
C ILE A 54 0.64 -10.24 6.69
N ALA A 55 -0.36 -10.00 7.54
CA ALA A 55 -1.21 -8.82 7.43
C ALA A 55 -0.41 -7.53 7.58
N ASN A 56 0.57 -7.50 8.49
CA ASN A 56 1.47 -6.36 8.64
C ASN A 56 2.32 -6.12 7.39
N GLY A 57 2.72 -7.19 6.70
CA GLY A 57 3.43 -7.07 5.42
C GLY A 57 2.56 -6.39 4.36
N PHE A 58 1.30 -6.77 4.25
CA PHE A 58 0.36 -6.13 3.34
C PHE A 58 0.13 -4.66 3.71
N ASP A 59 0.04 -4.36 5.01
CA ASP A 59 -0.13 -3.00 5.49
C ASP A 59 1.05 -2.11 5.09
N SER A 60 2.28 -2.62 5.17
CA SER A 60 3.47 -1.91 4.73
C SER A 60 3.43 -1.59 3.24
N ILE A 61 2.98 -2.54 2.42
CA ILE A 61 2.82 -2.33 0.97
C ILE A 61 1.80 -1.22 0.70
N LEU A 62 0.67 -1.26 1.40
CA LEU A 62 -0.37 -0.22 1.24
C LEU A 62 0.14 1.15 1.65
N GLN A 63 0.92 1.23 2.72
CA GLN A 63 1.54 2.49 3.15
C GLN A 63 2.52 3.02 2.10
N ASP A 64 3.30 2.16 1.49
CA ASP A 64 4.25 2.56 0.44
C ASP A 64 3.51 3.11 -0.78
N ILE A 65 2.42 2.46 -1.19
CA ILE A 65 1.59 2.92 -2.30
C ILE A 65 0.98 4.27 -1.98
N GLU A 66 0.43 4.43 -0.79
CA GLU A 66 -0.16 5.69 -0.34
C GLU A 66 0.87 6.81 -0.30
N ALA A 67 2.05 6.55 0.22
CA ALA A 67 3.14 7.52 0.26
C ALA A 67 3.55 7.96 -1.13
N LEU A 68 3.61 7.03 -2.08
CA LEU A 68 3.96 7.31 -3.47
C LEU A 68 2.93 8.24 -4.12
N ILE A 69 1.65 8.00 -3.90
CA ILE A 69 0.57 8.83 -4.44
C ILE A 69 0.62 10.23 -3.81
N LYS A 70 0.80 10.31 -2.49
CA LYS A 70 0.88 11.58 -1.78
C LYS A 70 2.09 12.41 -2.16
N SER A 71 3.21 11.78 -2.52
CA SER A 71 4.42 12.50 -2.91
C SER A 71 4.20 13.32 -4.17
N GLU A 72 3.39 12.83 -5.11
CA GLU A 72 3.03 13.59 -6.30
C GLU A 72 2.20 14.83 -5.95
N GLU A 73 1.23 14.67 -5.05
CA GLU A 73 0.40 15.80 -4.60
C GLU A 73 1.22 16.88 -3.94
N LYS A 74 2.19 16.50 -3.10
CA LYS A 74 3.10 17.44 -2.47
C LYS A 74 3.97 18.19 -3.49
N GLU A 75 4.45 17.50 -4.51
CA GLU A 75 5.23 18.14 -5.58
C GLU A 75 4.40 19.18 -6.32
N LYS A 76 3.13 18.86 -6.61
CA LYS A 76 2.21 19.81 -7.26
C LYS A 76 1.91 21.01 -6.38
N GLU A 77 1.68 20.80 -5.09
CA GLU A 77 1.46 21.89 -4.14
C GLU A 77 2.69 22.77 -4.00
N GLY A 78 3.88 22.16 -3.93
CA GLY A 78 5.13 22.89 -3.87
C GLY A 78 5.37 23.75 -5.10
N ALA A 79 5.07 23.22 -6.30
CA ALA A 79 5.18 23.96 -7.55
C ALA A 79 4.19 25.12 -7.62
N ALA A 80 2.96 24.91 -7.13
CA ALA A 80 1.95 25.96 -7.09
C ALA A 80 2.33 27.10 -6.12
N LYS A 81 2.95 26.76 -5.00
CA LYS A 81 3.38 27.76 -3.99
C LYS A 81 4.58 28.58 -4.44
N LYS A 82 5.38 28.11 -5.38
CA LYS A 82 6.54 28.82 -5.88
C LYS A 82 6.20 29.90 -6.88
N LYS A 83 4.97 30.01 -7.27
CA LYS A 83 4.49 31.11 -8.09
C LYS A 83 3.99 32.26 -7.21
#